data_29126444694c58b3439bee0d4f11b946
#
_entry.id   29126444694c58b3439bee0d4f11b946
#
_cell.length_a   1.000
_cell.length_b   1.000
_cell.length_c   1.000
_cell.angle_alpha   90.00
_cell.angle_beta   90.00
_cell.angle_gamma   90.00
#
_symmetry.space_group_name_H-M   'P 1'
#
loop_
_entity.id
_entity.type
_entity.pdbx_description
1 polymer ?
#
loop_
_entity_poly.entity_id
_entity_poly.type
_entity_poly.pdbx_seq_one_letter_code
_entity_poly.pdbx_strand_id
1 'polypeptide(L)'
;MKKRLLILAGGMASRMKKALAEENSDLDPKLVAQANAVTKGMIQVGKNGKTLIDYQLYNAHLAGIEEVMLLLHPTDNVSQEYCESLLAKDATWGMEIVFARQQIPADREKPAGTADAVYQALSQHTAWQTGRVIVCNSDNLYSVNALKTLLASEVPQALISYHRDSLLYPEERISAFALIRTDAEGYLLEIIEKPTKEQADELMAKQGRLGVSMNVFVFEASTFLPYLAKTPFHVVRNEKELPTSVVMFGEGEGKGFFAIPLAENVPDLTSKEDILVMQKYLEETYGDF
;
A
#
# COMPACT_ATOMS: atom_id res chain seq x y z
N MET A 1 22.47 -6.39 -2.78
CA MET A 1 21.35 -6.69 -1.85
C MET A 1 20.13 -7.02 -2.68
N LYS A 2 19.28 -7.96 -2.23
CA LYS A 2 18.01 -8.27 -2.90
C LYS A 2 17.10 -7.06 -2.94
N LYS A 3 16.37 -6.88 -4.04
CA LYS A 3 15.29 -5.91 -4.19
C LYS A 3 14.03 -6.45 -3.56
N ARG A 4 13.52 -5.77 -2.53
CA ARG A 4 12.48 -6.29 -1.64
C ARG A 4 11.21 -5.47 -1.66
N LEU A 5 10.07 -6.16 -1.63
CA LEU A 5 8.73 -5.56 -1.52
C LEU A 5 7.97 -6.19 -0.34
N LEU A 6 7.53 -5.36 0.60
CA LEU A 6 6.62 -5.74 1.67
C LEU A 6 5.20 -5.29 1.33
N ILE A 7 4.27 -6.22 1.22
CA ILE A 7 2.85 -5.96 0.96
C ILE A 7 2.07 -6.13 2.27
N LEU A 8 1.38 -5.07 2.70
CA LEU A 8 0.59 -5.05 3.93
C LEU A 8 -0.81 -5.62 3.68
N ALA A 9 -1.00 -6.90 3.93
CA ALA A 9 -2.26 -7.63 3.73
C ALA A 9 -2.96 -8.04 5.04
N GLY A 10 -2.52 -7.52 6.18
CA GLY A 10 -3.09 -7.83 7.51
C GLY A 10 -4.40 -7.10 7.86
N GLY A 11 -4.92 -6.25 6.99
CA GLY A 11 -6.11 -5.44 7.25
C GLY A 11 -7.41 -6.24 7.27
N MET A 12 -8.37 -5.83 8.12
CA MET A 12 -9.67 -6.51 8.31
C MET A 12 -10.69 -6.30 7.17
N ALA A 13 -10.39 -5.48 6.17
CA ALA A 13 -11.25 -5.17 5.02
C ALA A 13 -12.70 -4.72 5.41
N SER A 14 -12.85 -4.00 6.52
CA SER A 14 -14.15 -3.68 7.12
C SER A 14 -15.08 -2.87 6.20
N ARG A 15 -14.56 -1.99 5.36
CA ARG A 15 -15.35 -1.24 4.35
C ARG A 15 -15.84 -2.15 3.24
N MET A 16 -14.99 -3.08 2.76
CA MET A 16 -15.33 -4.07 1.75
C MET A 16 -16.44 -5.01 2.20
N LYS A 17 -16.51 -5.32 3.51
CA LYS A 17 -17.53 -6.21 4.11
C LYS A 17 -18.86 -5.54 4.38
N LYS A 18 -19.00 -4.21 4.18
CA LYS A 18 -20.30 -3.53 4.29
C LYS A 18 -21.24 -3.96 3.17
N ALA A 19 -22.55 -3.86 3.41
CA ALA A 19 -23.56 -4.08 2.38
C ALA A 19 -23.36 -3.08 1.22
N LEU A 20 -23.76 -3.49 0.02
CA LEU A 20 -23.86 -2.58 -1.12
C LEU A 20 -24.89 -1.50 -0.81
N ALA A 21 -24.66 -0.27 -1.27
CA ALA A 21 -25.58 0.84 -1.09
C ALA A 21 -26.87 0.67 -1.92
N GLU A 22 -26.80 -0.07 -3.03
CA GLU A 22 -27.92 -0.37 -3.92
C GLU A 22 -28.13 -1.88 -4.06
N GLU A 23 -29.39 -2.34 -3.96
CA GLU A 23 -29.77 -3.76 -4.14
C GLU A 23 -29.58 -4.26 -5.57
N ASN A 24 -29.45 -3.39 -6.57
CA ASN A 24 -29.28 -3.69 -8.01
C ASN A 24 -27.85 -3.32 -8.49
N SER A 25 -26.82 -3.92 -7.90
CA SER A 25 -25.50 -3.77 -8.47
C SER A 25 -25.26 -4.80 -9.60
N ASP A 26 -24.66 -4.37 -10.70
CA ASP A 26 -24.20 -5.25 -11.79
C ASP A 26 -23.04 -6.18 -11.37
N LEU A 27 -22.74 -6.25 -10.08
CA LEU A 27 -21.64 -7.02 -9.52
C LEU A 27 -22.01 -8.50 -9.45
N ASP A 28 -21.14 -9.37 -9.99
CA ASP A 28 -21.29 -10.82 -9.91
C ASP A 28 -21.47 -11.25 -8.42
N PRO A 29 -22.55 -12.00 -8.09
CA PRO A 29 -22.76 -12.51 -6.74
C PRO A 29 -21.57 -13.28 -6.14
N LYS A 30 -20.75 -13.94 -6.97
CA LYS A 30 -19.51 -14.60 -6.54
C LYS A 30 -18.48 -13.61 -6.02
N LEU A 31 -18.34 -12.45 -6.68
CA LEU A 31 -17.42 -11.39 -6.23
C LEU A 31 -17.93 -10.74 -4.93
N VAL A 32 -19.24 -10.57 -4.80
CA VAL A 32 -19.84 -10.11 -3.53
C VAL A 32 -19.54 -11.08 -2.39
N ALA A 33 -19.68 -12.39 -2.63
CA ALA A 33 -19.34 -13.42 -1.66
C ALA A 33 -17.85 -13.39 -1.28
N GLN A 34 -16.96 -13.26 -2.25
CA GLN A 34 -15.52 -13.13 -1.99
C GLN A 34 -15.20 -11.84 -1.20
N ALA A 35 -15.77 -10.71 -1.57
CA ALA A 35 -15.59 -9.43 -0.87
C ALA A 35 -15.96 -9.50 0.62
N ASN A 36 -16.88 -10.40 0.98
CA ASN A 36 -17.28 -10.64 2.36
C ASN A 36 -16.38 -11.66 3.09
N ALA A 37 -15.76 -12.59 2.36
CA ALA A 37 -15.10 -13.76 2.92
C ALA A 37 -13.57 -13.66 2.99
N VAL A 38 -12.93 -13.06 1.97
CA VAL A 38 -11.46 -13.04 1.86
C VAL A 38 -10.87 -11.64 2.06
N THR A 39 -9.56 -11.55 2.15
CA THR A 39 -8.84 -10.26 2.14
C THR A 39 -8.92 -9.63 0.76
N LYS A 40 -8.77 -8.31 0.68
CA LYS A 40 -8.93 -7.56 -0.58
C LYS A 40 -7.99 -8.03 -1.70
N GLY A 41 -6.75 -8.37 -1.36
CA GLY A 41 -5.77 -8.91 -2.30
C GLY A 41 -6.20 -10.23 -2.95
N MET A 42 -7.09 -10.99 -2.30
CA MET A 42 -7.59 -12.28 -2.75
C MET A 42 -8.90 -12.25 -3.55
N ILE A 43 -9.48 -11.07 -3.77
CA ILE A 43 -10.67 -10.92 -4.61
C ILE A 43 -10.28 -11.15 -6.07
N GLN A 44 -11.00 -12.03 -6.77
CA GLN A 44 -10.76 -12.44 -8.15
C GLN A 44 -11.25 -11.36 -9.14
N VAL A 45 -10.61 -10.20 -9.11
CA VAL A 45 -10.95 -9.05 -9.96
C VAL A 45 -10.47 -9.21 -11.41
N GLY A 46 -9.57 -10.12 -11.68
CA GLY A 46 -8.98 -10.32 -13.02
C GLY A 46 -9.65 -11.41 -13.84
N LYS A 47 -9.27 -11.50 -15.12
CA LYS A 47 -9.64 -12.61 -16.02
C LYS A 47 -9.09 -13.94 -15.48
N ASN A 48 -9.76 -15.04 -15.84
CA ASN A 48 -9.35 -16.40 -15.48
C ASN A 48 -9.21 -16.65 -13.95
N GLY A 49 -9.94 -15.88 -13.13
CA GLY A 49 -9.91 -16.01 -11.68
C GLY A 49 -8.65 -15.45 -11.01
N LYS A 50 -7.89 -14.62 -11.71
CA LYS A 50 -6.76 -13.92 -11.12
C LYS A 50 -7.20 -12.94 -10.04
N THR A 51 -6.48 -12.96 -8.94
CA THR A 51 -6.70 -12.09 -7.78
C THR A 51 -5.93 -10.77 -7.93
N LEU A 52 -6.25 -9.76 -7.12
CA LEU A 52 -5.46 -8.52 -7.13
C LEU A 52 -3.99 -8.78 -6.80
N ILE A 53 -3.69 -9.75 -5.92
CA ILE A 53 -2.32 -10.08 -5.55
C ILE A 53 -1.52 -10.64 -6.74
N ASP A 54 -2.16 -11.35 -7.68
CA ASP A 54 -1.48 -11.82 -8.90
C ASP A 54 -0.92 -10.64 -9.71
N TYR A 55 -1.70 -9.58 -9.85
CA TYR A 55 -1.25 -8.36 -10.55
C TYR A 55 -0.18 -7.59 -9.77
N GLN A 56 -0.28 -7.55 -8.44
CA GLN A 56 0.77 -6.95 -7.60
C GLN A 56 2.10 -7.72 -7.74
N LEU A 57 2.06 -9.05 -7.71
CA LEU A 57 3.23 -9.90 -7.92
C LEU A 57 3.78 -9.77 -9.34
N TYR A 58 2.91 -9.70 -10.35
CA TYR A 58 3.33 -9.48 -11.74
C TYR A 58 4.04 -8.14 -11.93
N ASN A 59 3.49 -7.05 -11.37
CA ASN A 59 4.14 -5.75 -11.40
C ASN A 59 5.48 -5.74 -10.64
N ALA A 60 5.54 -6.43 -9.50
CA ALA A 60 6.77 -6.60 -8.74
C ALA A 60 7.85 -7.32 -9.57
N HIS A 61 7.49 -8.43 -10.23
CA HIS A 61 8.38 -9.15 -11.14
C HIS A 61 8.90 -8.24 -12.27
N LEU A 62 8.01 -7.56 -12.99
CA LEU A 62 8.38 -6.64 -14.09
C LEU A 62 9.22 -5.45 -13.61
N ALA A 63 9.09 -5.04 -12.35
CA ALA A 63 9.94 -4.04 -11.73
C ALA A 63 11.32 -4.58 -11.33
N GLY A 64 11.51 -5.89 -11.36
CA GLY A 64 12.74 -6.57 -10.97
C GLY A 64 12.89 -6.78 -9.47
N ILE A 65 11.78 -6.84 -8.72
CA ILE A 65 11.76 -7.31 -7.32
C ILE A 65 12.19 -8.79 -7.30
N GLU A 66 12.98 -9.15 -6.31
CA GLU A 66 13.54 -10.51 -6.15
C GLU A 66 12.90 -11.27 -4.99
N GLU A 67 12.42 -10.53 -3.97
CA GLU A 67 11.84 -11.11 -2.76
C GLU A 67 10.63 -10.29 -2.32
N VAL A 68 9.49 -10.96 -2.15
CA VAL A 68 8.23 -10.34 -1.67
C VAL A 68 7.89 -10.91 -0.30
N MET A 69 7.61 -10.04 0.65
CA MET A 69 7.03 -10.42 1.94
C MET A 69 5.56 -10.04 1.98
N LEU A 70 4.70 -10.98 2.34
CA LEU A 70 3.30 -10.73 2.62
C LEU A 70 3.09 -10.68 4.14
N LEU A 71 2.72 -9.53 4.66
CA LEU A 71 2.26 -9.44 6.04
C LEU A 71 0.77 -9.73 6.10
N LEU A 72 0.41 -10.85 6.68
CA LEU A 72 -0.95 -11.37 6.73
C LEU A 72 -1.61 -11.11 8.09
N HIS A 73 -2.95 -11.10 8.11
CA HIS A 73 -3.71 -11.18 9.34
C HIS A 73 -3.40 -12.51 10.07
N PRO A 74 -3.44 -12.58 11.41
CA PRO A 74 -3.08 -13.79 12.15
C PRO A 74 -3.82 -15.05 11.71
N THR A 75 -5.05 -14.91 11.23
CA THR A 75 -5.95 -16.00 10.82
C THR A 75 -6.09 -16.17 9.30
N ASP A 76 -5.36 -15.40 8.49
CA ASP A 76 -5.47 -15.48 7.03
C ASP A 76 -4.57 -16.60 6.47
N ASN A 77 -5.08 -17.81 6.46
CA ASN A 77 -4.41 -18.95 5.83
C ASN A 77 -4.68 -18.99 4.32
N VAL A 78 -5.81 -18.45 3.86
CA VAL A 78 -6.21 -18.49 2.45
C VAL A 78 -5.19 -17.80 1.55
N SER A 79 -4.74 -16.60 1.94
CA SER A 79 -3.73 -15.86 1.18
C SER A 79 -2.38 -16.58 1.17
N GLN A 80 -2.00 -17.20 2.28
CA GLN A 80 -0.75 -17.96 2.38
C GLN A 80 -0.80 -19.20 1.48
N GLU A 81 -1.82 -20.06 1.63
CA GLU A 81 -2.00 -21.29 0.84
C GLU A 81 -2.07 -20.99 -0.66
N TYR A 82 -2.72 -19.88 -1.04
CA TYR A 82 -2.76 -19.42 -2.43
C TYR A 82 -1.35 -19.11 -2.96
N CYS A 83 -0.59 -18.28 -2.27
CA CYS A 83 0.77 -17.92 -2.68
C CYS A 83 1.73 -19.11 -2.66
N GLU A 84 1.61 -20.02 -1.70
CA GLU A 84 2.35 -21.29 -1.69
C GLU A 84 2.00 -22.15 -2.91
N SER A 85 0.74 -22.13 -3.38
CA SER A 85 0.35 -22.81 -4.62
C SER A 85 0.97 -22.19 -5.88
N LEU A 86 1.19 -20.87 -5.89
CA LEU A 86 1.92 -20.18 -6.98
C LEU A 86 3.39 -20.59 -7.00
N LEU A 87 4.04 -20.62 -5.83
CA LEU A 87 5.43 -21.09 -5.68
C LEU A 87 5.59 -22.53 -6.16
N ALA A 88 4.68 -23.43 -5.74
CA ALA A 88 4.71 -24.85 -6.14
C ALA A 88 4.54 -25.07 -7.66
N LYS A 89 3.90 -24.12 -8.35
CA LYS A 89 3.70 -24.14 -9.81
C LYS A 89 4.75 -23.33 -10.58
N ASP A 90 5.78 -22.82 -9.91
CA ASP A 90 6.75 -21.88 -10.49
C ASP A 90 6.10 -20.65 -11.16
N ALA A 91 4.97 -20.20 -10.60
CA ALA A 91 4.17 -19.10 -11.13
C ALA A 91 4.50 -17.75 -10.47
N THR A 92 5.68 -17.63 -9.84
CA THR A 92 6.21 -16.40 -9.21
C THR A 92 7.38 -15.80 -9.99
N TRP A 93 7.64 -16.29 -11.19
CA TRP A 93 8.72 -15.83 -12.08
C TRP A 93 10.11 -15.82 -11.39
N GLY A 94 10.34 -16.78 -10.50
CA GLY A 94 11.59 -16.90 -9.75
C GLY A 94 11.71 -15.97 -8.54
N MET A 95 10.68 -15.17 -8.22
CA MET A 95 10.67 -14.39 -6.98
C MET A 95 10.46 -15.30 -5.77
N GLU A 96 11.19 -15.00 -4.70
CA GLU A 96 10.94 -15.61 -3.40
C GLU A 96 9.73 -14.94 -2.73
N ILE A 97 8.84 -15.73 -2.13
CA ILE A 97 7.74 -15.20 -1.31
C ILE A 97 7.92 -15.68 0.11
N VAL A 98 7.94 -14.76 1.05
CA VAL A 98 8.01 -15.04 2.50
C VAL A 98 6.78 -14.45 3.20
N PHE A 99 6.42 -14.99 4.35
CA PHE A 99 5.22 -14.59 5.09
C PHE A 99 5.59 -14.10 6.47
N ALA A 100 4.92 -13.03 6.90
CA ALA A 100 4.89 -12.56 8.27
C ALA A 100 3.44 -12.45 8.74
N ARG A 101 3.21 -12.52 10.05
CA ARG A 101 1.88 -12.42 10.65
C ARG A 101 1.80 -11.26 11.62
N GLN A 102 0.85 -10.34 11.39
CA GLN A 102 0.62 -9.23 12.30
C GLN A 102 -0.09 -9.75 13.56
N GLN A 103 0.63 -9.83 14.66
CA GLN A 103 0.04 -10.18 15.95
C GLN A 103 -0.87 -9.06 16.45
N ILE A 104 -2.05 -9.43 16.95
CA ILE A 104 -2.99 -8.50 17.57
C ILE A 104 -2.79 -8.62 19.09
N PRO A 105 -2.43 -7.53 19.79
CA PRO A 105 -2.30 -7.54 21.25
C PRO A 105 -3.59 -8.02 21.92
N ALA A 106 -3.47 -8.75 23.04
CA ALA A 106 -4.62 -9.37 23.72
C ALA A 106 -5.69 -8.39 24.24
N ASP A 107 -5.30 -7.15 24.43
CA ASP A 107 -6.17 -6.04 24.84
C ASP A 107 -6.84 -5.31 23.65
N ARG A 108 -6.69 -5.82 22.42
CA ARG A 108 -7.20 -5.20 21.19
C ARG A 108 -7.99 -6.20 20.34
N GLU A 109 -9.02 -5.69 19.68
CA GLU A 109 -9.81 -6.47 18.71
C GLU A 109 -9.28 -6.31 17.26
N LYS A 110 -8.40 -5.32 17.04
CA LYS A 110 -7.89 -4.97 15.71
C LYS A 110 -6.36 -4.84 15.75
N PRO A 111 -5.70 -5.05 14.59
CA PRO A 111 -4.28 -4.74 14.44
C PRO A 111 -3.95 -3.32 14.93
N ALA A 112 -2.73 -3.14 15.42
CA ALA A 112 -2.32 -1.86 16.01
C ALA A 112 -2.00 -0.76 14.98
N GLY A 113 -2.09 -1.05 13.68
CA GLY A 113 -1.91 -0.08 12.59
C GLY A 113 -0.77 -0.42 11.64
N THR A 114 -0.56 0.43 10.63
CA THR A 114 0.38 0.16 9.54
C THR A 114 1.85 0.28 9.92
N ALA A 115 2.22 1.18 10.85
CA ALA A 115 3.58 1.23 11.37
C ALA A 115 3.92 -0.01 12.20
N ASP A 116 3.00 -0.44 13.05
CA ASP A 116 3.13 -1.68 13.80
C ASP A 116 3.23 -2.91 12.88
N ALA A 117 2.44 -2.91 11.81
CA ALA A 117 2.48 -3.93 10.76
C ALA A 117 3.89 -4.08 10.15
N VAL A 118 4.47 -2.96 9.69
CA VAL A 118 5.83 -2.95 9.12
C VAL A 118 6.87 -3.36 10.16
N TYR A 119 6.78 -2.84 11.39
CA TYR A 119 7.67 -3.21 12.49
C TYR A 119 7.67 -4.70 12.75
N GLN A 120 6.48 -5.30 12.88
CA GLN A 120 6.33 -6.74 13.13
C GLN A 120 6.83 -7.59 11.97
N ALA A 121 6.56 -7.19 10.72
CA ALA A 121 7.04 -7.88 9.53
C ALA A 121 8.57 -7.97 9.51
N LEU A 122 9.25 -6.83 9.66
CA LEU A 122 10.71 -6.77 9.68
C LEU A 122 11.31 -7.50 10.89
N SER A 123 10.63 -7.46 12.05
CA SER A 123 11.11 -8.11 13.27
C SER A 123 11.05 -9.66 13.21
N GLN A 124 10.13 -10.22 12.44
CA GLN A 124 9.99 -11.66 12.24
C GLN A 124 11.07 -12.25 11.31
N HIS A 125 11.71 -11.40 10.48
CA HIS A 125 12.71 -11.83 9.51
C HIS A 125 13.99 -11.01 9.63
N THR A 126 15.00 -11.51 10.32
CA THR A 126 16.27 -10.80 10.58
C THR A 126 16.95 -10.29 9.30
N ALA A 127 16.89 -11.07 8.21
CA ALA A 127 17.44 -10.65 6.92
C ALA A 127 16.78 -9.38 6.34
N TRP A 128 15.55 -9.04 6.78
CA TRP A 128 14.81 -7.87 6.34
C TRP A 128 15.02 -6.63 7.22
N GLN A 129 15.79 -6.73 8.28
CA GLN A 129 16.12 -5.62 9.16
C GLN A 129 17.25 -4.73 8.61
N THR A 130 17.84 -5.10 7.48
CA THR A 130 18.88 -4.35 6.77
C THR A 130 18.59 -4.32 5.28
N GLY A 131 19.06 -3.27 4.62
CA GLY A 131 18.86 -3.05 3.20
C GLY A 131 17.54 -2.33 2.90
N ARG A 132 17.37 -2.01 1.63
CA ARG A 132 16.21 -1.23 1.18
C ARG A 132 14.98 -2.12 1.01
N VAL A 133 13.87 -1.64 1.53
CA VAL A 133 12.56 -2.30 1.44
C VAL A 133 11.54 -1.32 0.89
N ILE A 134 10.83 -1.71 -0.19
CA ILE A 134 9.60 -1.03 -0.60
C ILE A 134 8.47 -1.58 0.26
N VAL A 135 7.61 -0.71 0.78
CA VAL A 135 6.37 -1.10 1.46
C VAL A 135 5.17 -0.52 0.74
N CYS A 136 4.11 -1.30 0.61
CA CYS A 136 2.87 -0.87 -0.01
C CYS A 136 1.65 -1.60 0.59
N ASN A 137 0.46 -1.06 0.30
CA ASN A 137 -0.81 -1.68 0.69
C ASN A 137 -1.21 -2.81 -0.28
N SER A 138 -1.97 -3.77 0.21
CA SER A 138 -2.51 -4.89 -0.59
C SER A 138 -3.79 -4.56 -1.36
N ASP A 139 -4.38 -3.41 -1.14
CA ASP A 139 -5.61 -2.96 -1.81
C ASP A 139 -5.39 -1.94 -2.93
N ASN A 140 -4.16 -1.48 -3.12
CA ASN A 140 -3.75 -0.60 -4.22
C ASN A 140 -2.96 -1.37 -5.28
N LEU A 141 -3.15 -1.03 -6.56
CA LEU A 141 -2.34 -1.59 -7.64
C LEU A 141 -1.34 -0.54 -8.14
N TYR A 142 -0.11 -0.64 -7.64
CA TYR A 142 0.98 0.25 -8.04
C TYR A 142 1.59 -0.21 -9.36
N SER A 143 1.89 0.74 -10.24
CA SER A 143 2.46 0.46 -11.55
C SER A 143 3.90 -0.08 -11.46
N VAL A 144 4.33 -0.76 -12.51
CA VAL A 144 5.73 -1.16 -12.68
C VAL A 144 6.68 0.04 -12.62
N ASN A 145 6.24 1.19 -13.20
CA ASN A 145 7.03 2.41 -13.20
C ASN A 145 7.19 2.99 -11.78
N ALA A 146 6.12 3.00 -10.97
CA ALA A 146 6.20 3.45 -9.57
C ALA A 146 7.21 2.63 -8.76
N LEU A 147 7.18 1.29 -8.90
CA LEU A 147 8.12 0.41 -8.21
C LEU A 147 9.57 0.61 -8.71
N LYS A 148 9.76 0.71 -10.03
CA LYS A 148 11.10 1.00 -10.61
C LYS A 148 11.64 2.35 -10.16
N THR A 149 10.80 3.37 -10.09
CA THR A 149 11.16 4.70 -9.62
C THR A 149 11.66 4.68 -8.18
N LEU A 150 10.98 3.94 -7.29
CA LEU A 150 11.45 3.76 -5.92
C LEU A 150 12.76 2.97 -5.84
N LEU A 151 12.91 1.90 -6.63
CA LEU A 151 14.16 1.12 -6.68
C LEU A 151 15.34 1.94 -7.18
N ALA A 152 15.11 2.83 -8.15
CA ALA A 152 16.13 3.68 -8.75
C ALA A 152 16.47 4.94 -7.95
N SER A 153 15.71 5.24 -6.89
CA SER A 153 15.96 6.41 -6.05
C SER A 153 17.38 6.42 -5.49
N GLU A 154 18.09 7.52 -5.68
CA GLU A 154 19.44 7.71 -5.16
C GLU A 154 19.46 7.96 -3.63
N VAL A 155 18.33 8.42 -3.09
CA VAL A 155 18.17 8.59 -1.64
C VAL A 155 17.59 7.33 -1.00
N PRO A 156 18.04 6.95 0.19
CA PRO A 156 17.64 5.70 0.81
C PRO A 156 16.17 5.70 1.27
N GLN A 157 15.61 6.86 1.59
CA GLN A 157 14.21 7.02 2.02
C GLN A 157 13.46 7.88 1.02
N ALA A 158 12.44 7.30 0.37
CA ALA A 158 11.59 8.02 -0.58
C ALA A 158 10.14 7.52 -0.56
N LEU A 159 9.24 8.33 -1.09
CA LEU A 159 7.86 7.96 -1.35
C LEU A 159 7.44 8.49 -2.72
N ILE A 160 6.43 7.88 -3.31
CA ILE A 160 5.81 8.46 -4.50
C ILE A 160 4.80 9.54 -4.08
N SER A 161 4.95 10.71 -4.66
CA SER A 161 4.03 11.85 -4.58
C SER A 161 3.21 11.91 -5.85
N TYR A 162 2.06 11.22 -5.86
CA TYR A 162 1.20 11.15 -7.04
C TYR A 162 0.58 12.52 -7.33
N HIS A 163 0.56 12.92 -8.60
CA HIS A 163 -0.18 14.12 -9.01
C HIS A 163 -1.68 13.88 -8.79
N ARG A 164 -2.32 14.74 -8.01
CA ARG A 164 -3.77 14.63 -7.74
C ARG A 164 -4.59 14.52 -9.01
N ASP A 165 -4.28 15.32 -10.01
CA ASP A 165 -5.02 15.38 -11.28
C ASP A 165 -4.87 14.14 -12.17
N SER A 166 -3.91 13.25 -11.83
CA SER A 166 -3.70 11.97 -12.53
C SER A 166 -4.43 10.81 -11.88
N LEU A 167 -5.01 11.01 -10.69
CA LEU A 167 -5.78 10.00 -9.98
C LEU A 167 -7.22 10.01 -10.45
N LEU A 168 -7.68 8.88 -11.01
CA LEU A 168 -9.00 8.75 -11.64
C LEU A 168 -10.06 8.34 -10.61
N TYR A 169 -10.42 9.28 -9.73
CA TYR A 169 -11.43 9.10 -8.68
C TYR A 169 -12.46 10.23 -8.72
N PRO A 170 -13.70 9.98 -8.21
CA PRO A 170 -14.67 11.04 -7.98
C PRO A 170 -14.11 12.14 -7.06
N GLU A 171 -14.49 13.40 -7.30
CA GLU A 171 -13.96 14.56 -6.56
C GLU A 171 -14.14 14.44 -5.04
N GLU A 172 -15.26 13.87 -4.58
CA GLU A 172 -15.55 13.64 -3.16
C GLU A 172 -14.54 12.69 -2.49
N ARG A 173 -14.03 11.72 -3.27
CA ARG A 173 -13.04 10.76 -2.78
C ARG A 173 -11.63 11.31 -2.87
N ILE A 174 -11.29 11.96 -3.98
CA ILE A 174 -9.95 12.50 -4.19
C ILE A 174 -9.65 13.66 -3.24
N SER A 175 -10.66 14.46 -2.87
CA SER A 175 -10.52 15.55 -1.89
C SER A 175 -10.16 15.05 -0.49
N ALA A 176 -10.47 13.79 -0.17
CA ALA A 176 -10.16 13.18 1.12
C ALA A 176 -8.79 12.47 1.16
N PHE A 177 -8.08 12.40 0.05
CA PHE A 177 -6.75 11.78 0.00
C PHE A 177 -5.70 12.63 0.72
N ALA A 178 -4.74 11.94 1.36
CA ALA A 178 -3.68 12.58 2.10
C ALA A 178 -2.75 13.38 1.18
N LEU A 179 -2.60 14.69 1.43
CA LEU A 179 -1.70 15.55 0.70
C LEU A 179 -0.31 15.56 1.30
N ILE A 180 0.70 15.67 0.44
CA ILE A 180 2.11 15.71 0.79
C ILE A 180 2.60 17.17 0.79
N ARG A 181 3.11 17.63 1.94
CA ARG A 181 3.82 18.89 2.05
C ARG A 181 5.32 18.64 2.10
N THR A 182 6.06 19.30 1.21
CA THR A 182 7.52 19.18 1.12
C THR A 182 8.22 20.51 1.42
N ASP A 183 9.51 20.44 1.70
CA ASP A 183 10.39 21.59 1.64
C ASP A 183 10.74 21.97 0.19
N ALA A 184 11.60 22.98 0.03
CA ALA A 184 12.03 23.46 -1.28
C ALA A 184 12.93 22.46 -2.03
N GLU A 185 13.54 21.51 -1.34
CA GLU A 185 14.38 20.46 -1.89
C GLU A 185 13.59 19.20 -2.27
N GLY A 186 12.28 19.12 -1.92
CA GLY A 186 11.40 18.00 -2.18
C GLY A 186 11.33 16.95 -1.07
N TYR A 187 11.91 17.22 0.11
CA TYR A 187 11.80 16.33 1.26
C TYR A 187 10.50 16.54 2.02
N LEU A 188 9.90 15.46 2.46
CA LEU A 188 8.64 15.44 3.18
C LEU A 188 8.75 16.19 4.51
N LEU A 189 7.82 17.12 4.72
CA LEU A 189 7.60 17.80 5.99
C LEU A 189 6.37 17.26 6.72
N GLU A 190 5.31 16.92 5.95
CA GLU A 190 4.04 16.50 6.53
C GLU A 190 3.20 15.69 5.52
N ILE A 191 2.38 14.80 6.04
CA ILE A 191 1.28 14.14 5.31
C ILE A 191 -0.02 14.60 5.95
N ILE A 192 -0.79 15.41 5.22
CA ILE A 192 -2.03 16.04 5.69
C ILE A 192 -3.20 15.12 5.36
N GLU A 193 -3.67 14.39 6.35
CA GLU A 193 -4.82 13.48 6.23
C GLU A 193 -6.13 14.26 6.14
N LYS A 194 -6.99 13.91 5.17
CA LYS A 194 -8.28 14.56 4.95
C LYS A 194 -8.18 16.08 4.94
N PRO A 195 -7.39 16.65 4.04
CA PRO A 195 -7.12 18.09 4.00
C PRO A 195 -8.42 18.87 3.82
N THR A 196 -8.49 20.07 4.42
CA THR A 196 -9.55 21.02 4.09
C THR A 196 -9.26 21.66 2.74
N LYS A 197 -10.27 22.29 2.14
CA LYS A 197 -10.09 23.04 0.88
C LYS A 197 -9.03 24.13 1.02
N GLU A 198 -9.05 24.85 2.13
CA GLU A 198 -8.10 25.94 2.43
C GLU A 198 -6.66 25.40 2.49
N GLN A 199 -6.46 24.24 3.14
CA GLN A 199 -5.15 23.57 3.20
C GLN A 199 -4.67 23.14 1.79
N ALA A 200 -5.58 22.62 0.97
CA ALA A 200 -5.25 22.23 -0.41
C ALA A 200 -4.90 23.47 -1.27
N ASP A 201 -5.68 24.55 -1.16
CA ASP A 201 -5.44 25.80 -1.89
C ASP A 201 -4.10 26.45 -1.47
N GLU A 202 -3.79 26.48 -0.17
CA GLU A 202 -2.52 26.97 0.36
C GLU A 202 -1.33 26.13 -0.16
N LEU A 203 -1.48 24.81 -0.15
CA LEU A 203 -0.43 23.90 -0.62
C LEU A 203 -0.20 24.05 -2.14
N MET A 204 -1.28 24.16 -2.92
CA MET A 204 -1.20 24.45 -4.35
C MET A 204 -0.47 25.77 -4.62
N ALA A 205 -0.79 26.84 -3.88
CA ALA A 205 -0.13 28.13 -4.02
C ALA A 205 1.37 28.07 -3.71
N LYS A 206 1.78 27.26 -2.72
CA LYS A 206 3.17 27.12 -2.29
C LYS A 206 4.01 26.19 -3.18
N GLN A 207 3.43 25.07 -3.61
CA GLN A 207 4.17 23.99 -4.29
C GLN A 207 3.89 23.92 -5.80
N GLY A 208 2.89 24.65 -6.31
CA GLY A 208 2.48 24.64 -7.71
C GLY A 208 1.77 23.35 -8.15
N ARG A 209 1.62 22.38 -7.24
CA ARG A 209 0.91 21.10 -7.48
C ARG A 209 0.44 20.49 -6.17
N LEU A 210 -0.57 19.63 -6.26
CA LEU A 210 -0.96 18.77 -5.14
C LEU A 210 -0.40 17.37 -5.32
N GLY A 211 0.49 16.98 -4.41
CA GLY A 211 1.01 15.63 -4.30
C GLY A 211 0.15 14.80 -3.34
N VAL A 212 -0.24 13.61 -3.74
CA VAL A 212 -1.06 12.67 -2.95
C VAL A 212 -0.21 11.49 -2.51
N SER A 213 -0.31 11.12 -1.23
CA SER A 213 0.26 9.88 -0.72
C SER A 213 -0.71 8.72 -0.94
N MET A 214 -0.27 7.73 -1.70
CA MET A 214 -0.99 6.45 -1.88
C MET A 214 -0.32 5.31 -1.10
N ASN A 215 0.39 5.63 -0.01
CA ASN A 215 1.02 4.69 0.91
C ASN A 215 1.99 3.70 0.26
N VAL A 216 2.86 4.20 -0.63
CA VAL A 216 3.99 3.44 -1.15
C VAL A 216 5.30 4.18 -0.85
N PHE A 217 6.20 3.49 -0.16
CA PHE A 217 7.44 4.04 0.37
C PHE A 217 8.60 3.10 0.10
N VAL A 218 9.82 3.63 0.01
CA VAL A 218 11.05 2.86 0.11
C VAL A 218 11.92 3.43 1.23
N PHE A 219 12.55 2.55 2.00
CA PHE A 219 13.43 2.97 3.09
C PHE A 219 14.55 1.94 3.34
N GLU A 220 15.65 2.41 3.92
CA GLU A 220 16.66 1.54 4.53
C GLU A 220 16.13 1.03 5.87
N ALA A 221 15.96 -0.29 5.98
CA ALA A 221 15.28 -0.92 7.11
C ALA A 221 15.98 -0.64 8.45
N SER A 222 17.31 -0.72 8.49
CA SER A 222 18.09 -0.54 9.73
C SER A 222 17.94 0.85 10.34
N THR A 223 17.81 1.88 9.50
CA THR A 223 17.65 3.27 9.95
C THR A 223 16.21 3.62 10.30
N PHE A 224 15.24 2.98 9.65
CA PHE A 224 13.82 3.29 9.83
C PHE A 224 13.14 2.47 10.95
N LEU A 225 13.61 1.25 11.21
CA LEU A 225 13.05 0.33 12.22
C LEU A 225 12.89 0.96 13.62
N PRO A 226 13.83 1.77 14.15
CA PRO A 226 13.67 2.45 15.43
C PRO A 226 12.49 3.43 15.48
N TYR A 227 12.16 4.08 14.37
CA TYR A 227 11.03 5.01 14.27
C TYR A 227 9.70 4.27 14.24
N LEU A 228 9.62 3.14 13.50
CA LEU A 228 8.46 2.25 13.51
C LEU A 228 8.13 1.77 14.94
N ALA A 229 9.16 1.34 15.69
CA ALA A 229 9.01 0.88 17.07
C ALA A 229 8.44 1.94 18.00
N LYS A 230 8.90 3.22 17.84
CA LYS A 230 8.56 4.36 18.70
C LYS A 230 7.26 5.06 18.26
N THR A 231 6.67 4.72 17.13
CA THR A 231 5.47 5.39 16.62
C THR A 231 4.34 5.36 17.65
N PRO A 232 3.80 6.53 18.04
CA PRO A 232 2.70 6.60 19.00
C PRO A 232 1.38 6.16 18.36
N PHE A 233 0.42 5.80 19.20
CA PHE A 233 -0.96 5.64 18.77
C PHE A 233 -1.59 6.98 18.40
N HIS A 234 -2.25 7.04 17.26
CA HIS A 234 -3.06 8.20 16.88
C HIS A 234 -4.21 8.38 17.86
N VAL A 235 -4.38 9.60 18.37
CA VAL A 235 -5.30 9.91 19.50
C VAL A 235 -6.75 9.49 19.22
N VAL A 236 -7.23 9.65 17.98
CA VAL A 236 -8.63 9.36 17.60
C VAL A 236 -8.77 7.95 17.02
N ARG A 237 -7.87 7.55 16.11
CA ARG A 237 -7.96 6.25 15.41
C ARG A 237 -7.45 5.09 16.26
N ASN A 238 -6.66 5.39 17.28
CA ASN A 238 -6.01 4.41 18.15
C ASN A 238 -5.20 3.37 17.34
N GLU A 239 -4.44 3.85 16.35
CA GLU A 239 -3.58 3.06 15.47
C GLU A 239 -2.20 3.71 15.35
N LYS A 240 -1.16 2.91 15.21
CA LYS A 240 0.20 3.35 14.87
C LYS A 240 0.30 3.43 13.35
N GLU A 241 0.36 4.62 12.81
CA GLU A 241 0.26 4.86 11.38
C GLU A 241 1.64 5.03 10.74
N LEU A 242 1.87 4.38 9.61
CA LEU A 242 3.12 4.47 8.87
C LEU A 242 3.45 5.93 8.44
N PRO A 243 2.49 6.75 7.97
CA PRO A 243 2.74 8.17 7.73
C PRO A 243 3.33 8.92 8.93
N THR A 244 2.88 8.60 10.15
CA THR A 244 3.44 9.20 11.38
C THR A 244 4.90 8.82 11.57
N SER A 245 5.27 7.54 11.36
CA SER A 245 6.67 7.10 11.42
C SER A 245 7.56 7.83 10.41
N VAL A 246 7.03 8.04 9.20
CA VAL A 246 7.74 8.71 8.09
C VAL A 246 8.02 10.18 8.43
N VAL A 247 7.06 10.89 9.02
CA VAL A 247 7.25 12.28 9.50
C VAL A 247 8.25 12.32 10.66
N MET A 248 8.08 11.45 11.67
CA MET A 248 9.00 11.35 12.81
C MET A 248 10.46 11.07 12.38
N PHE A 249 10.65 10.30 11.31
CA PHE A 249 11.98 10.06 10.75
C PHE A 249 12.61 11.38 10.29
N GLY A 250 11.88 12.21 9.53
CA GLY A 250 12.37 13.50 9.06
C GLY A 250 12.72 14.46 10.21
N GLU A 251 11.89 14.48 11.25
CA GLU A 251 12.15 15.28 12.46
C GLU A 251 13.40 14.81 13.21
N GLY A 252 13.60 13.48 13.30
CA GLY A 252 14.73 12.90 14.05
C GLY A 252 16.06 12.95 13.31
N GLU A 253 16.06 12.76 12.00
CA GLU A 253 17.28 12.73 11.17
C GLU A 253 17.60 14.10 10.53
N GLY A 254 16.73 15.10 10.71
CA GLY A 254 16.88 16.43 10.11
C GLY A 254 16.61 16.47 8.61
N LYS A 255 16.28 15.33 7.98
CA LYS A 255 15.92 15.21 6.56
C LYS A 255 14.91 14.07 6.36
N GLY A 256 13.74 14.40 5.80
CA GLY A 256 12.64 13.47 5.62
C GLY A 256 12.80 12.52 4.44
N PHE A 257 11.74 11.80 4.13
CA PHE A 257 11.63 11.02 2.90
C PHE A 257 11.56 11.95 1.69
N PHE A 258 12.25 11.60 0.62
CA PHE A 258 12.18 12.37 -0.63
C PHE A 258 10.88 12.05 -1.38
N ALA A 259 10.09 13.06 -1.71
CA ALA A 259 8.81 12.92 -2.38
C ALA A 259 8.99 12.95 -3.90
N ILE A 260 9.06 11.77 -4.53
CA ILE A 260 9.25 11.63 -5.98
C ILE A 260 7.93 11.89 -6.69
N PRO A 261 7.82 12.94 -7.54
CA PRO A 261 6.59 13.22 -8.26
C PRO A 261 6.33 12.19 -9.35
N LEU A 262 5.07 11.73 -9.43
CA LEU A 262 4.63 10.78 -10.45
C LEU A 262 3.20 11.08 -10.90
N ALA A 263 3.00 11.20 -12.22
CA ALA A 263 1.71 11.48 -12.82
C ALA A 263 1.08 10.19 -13.38
N GLU A 264 0.55 9.35 -12.50
CA GLU A 264 -0.11 8.08 -12.84
C GLU A 264 -1.34 7.87 -11.96
N ASN A 265 -2.26 7.03 -12.44
CA ASN A 265 -3.37 6.54 -11.63
C ASN A 265 -2.93 5.35 -10.76
N VAL A 266 -3.53 5.24 -9.57
CA VAL A 266 -3.34 4.10 -8.67
C VAL A 266 -4.73 3.55 -8.33
N PRO A 267 -5.21 2.51 -9.00
CA PRO A 267 -6.48 1.88 -8.66
C PRO A 267 -6.44 1.28 -7.25
N ASP A 268 -7.57 1.34 -6.56
CA ASP A 268 -7.68 0.79 -5.20
C ASP A 268 -8.99 -0.01 -5.05
N LEU A 269 -8.97 -1.01 -4.16
CA LEU A 269 -10.11 -1.81 -3.76
C LEU A 269 -10.52 -1.46 -2.32
N THR A 270 -11.17 -0.32 -2.13
CA THR A 270 -11.63 0.09 -0.80
C THR A 270 -12.99 -0.52 -0.45
N SER A 271 -13.92 -0.52 -1.40
CA SER A 271 -15.30 -0.99 -1.25
C SER A 271 -15.72 -1.90 -2.41
N LYS A 272 -16.92 -2.47 -2.36
CA LYS A 272 -17.44 -3.37 -3.42
C LYS A 272 -17.63 -2.63 -4.74
N GLU A 273 -17.97 -1.37 -4.70
CA GLU A 273 -18.17 -0.51 -5.88
C GLU A 273 -16.87 -0.36 -6.70
N ASP A 274 -15.72 -0.46 -6.03
CA ASP A 274 -14.41 -0.38 -6.69
C ASP A 274 -14.08 -1.63 -7.53
N ILE A 275 -14.77 -2.75 -7.33
CA ILE A 275 -14.49 -4.01 -8.03
C ILE A 275 -14.67 -3.85 -9.55
N LEU A 276 -15.77 -3.24 -9.99
CA LEU A 276 -16.04 -3.02 -11.42
C LEU A 276 -15.02 -2.04 -12.05
N VAL A 277 -14.65 -1.01 -11.30
CA VAL A 277 -13.62 -0.04 -11.75
C VAL A 277 -12.27 -0.74 -11.90
N MET A 278 -11.91 -1.58 -10.92
CA MET A 278 -10.67 -2.37 -10.96
C MET A 278 -10.68 -3.35 -12.14
N GLN A 279 -11.78 -4.10 -12.36
CA GLN A 279 -11.89 -5.04 -13.47
C GLN A 279 -11.67 -4.34 -14.81
N LYS A 280 -12.33 -3.20 -15.03
CA LYS A 280 -12.15 -2.40 -16.25
C LYS A 280 -10.70 -1.96 -16.42
N TYR A 281 -10.09 -1.43 -15.38
CA TYR A 281 -8.69 -1.02 -15.41
C TYR A 281 -7.75 -2.17 -15.76
N LEU A 282 -7.97 -3.36 -15.16
CA LEU A 282 -7.16 -4.54 -15.41
C LEU A 282 -7.28 -5.02 -16.86
N GLU A 283 -8.50 -5.01 -17.42
CA GLU A 283 -8.73 -5.40 -18.80
C GLU A 283 -8.01 -4.44 -19.79
N GLU A 284 -8.11 -3.13 -19.56
CA GLU A 284 -7.47 -2.11 -20.40
C GLU A 284 -5.94 -2.11 -20.31
N THR A 285 -5.40 -2.44 -19.11
CA THR A 285 -3.96 -2.30 -18.85
C THR A 285 -3.18 -3.59 -19.06
N TYR A 286 -3.76 -4.74 -18.72
CA TYR A 286 -3.05 -6.02 -18.70
C TYR A 286 -3.53 -7.01 -19.77
N GLY A 287 -4.63 -6.72 -20.46
CA GLY A 287 -5.12 -7.56 -21.55
C GLY A 287 -5.43 -8.99 -21.11
N ASP A 288 -4.61 -9.94 -21.57
CA ASP A 288 -4.80 -11.38 -21.32
C ASP A 288 -3.89 -11.95 -20.22
N PHE A 289 -3.23 -11.10 -19.42
CA PHE A 289 -2.42 -11.55 -18.28
C PHE A 289 -3.20 -12.40 -17.30
#